data_26c96ae2347bdb71f800d43e77c4ae5f
#
_entry.id   26c96ae2347bdb71f800d43e77c4ae5f
#
_cell.length_a   1.000
_cell.length_b   1.000
_cell.length_c   1.000
_cell.angle_alpha   90.00
_cell.angle_beta   90.00
_cell.angle_gamma   90.00
#
_symmetry.space_group_name_H-M   'P 1'
#
loop_
_entity.id
_entity.type
_entity.pdbx_description
1 polymer ?
#
loop_
_entity_poly.entity_id
_entity_poly.type
_entity_poly.pdbx_seq_one_letter_code
_entity_poly.pdbx_strand_id
1 'polypeptide(L)'
;FDLFERELLVRNEFCCASVNLLRAASEFVHSQLSFVDRNAYSLPEIQRFMATYPAVLRRLADAFESKFHPDGPSLDFGKVIQEVREEIANINSGMAEKDAKVKVVLSSVTDFICCILKSNYYSEKKTALAFGLDPAFMCHYESISESYGKAFPPERPYGVFFFWRRNVSGFQIRFSEIARGGWRTVAPKPVKSLLESGDSFEQARSELFRECFVLANTQHKKNKDIYEGGSKLVTLLKVTGEFDFKTELWAAQRAVFEAFLQLVNYGADGKLRDGKIVDFTNRADIIEIGPDENMSDEMISWMGDRAGEDGYTLGSGVISGKVDTGINHKHYGVTSFGVFQYLLRTLQYLKINPAHDDFSIKLSGGPYGDVAGNMIKLLNAEDGTGGYRMPGLRIVAVTDGPAAIFDPAGIDRRELSRLVHSANLDSFDPAKLGGEGAFMIFNQPDGDSRYPMASVCGGKLRRAMIARDDFMRMFQANICHEADVFIPCGGR
;
A
#
# COMPACT_ATOMS: atom_id res chain seq x y z
N PHE A 1 -1.85 27.02 10.97
CA PHE A 1 -0.49 27.10 10.41
C PHE A 1 0.36 25.98 11.01
N ASP A 2 0.89 25.10 10.16
CA ASP A 2 1.89 24.10 10.56
C ASP A 2 3.27 24.77 10.79
N LEU A 3 4.25 23.95 11.23
CA LEU A 3 5.61 24.45 11.51
C LEU A 3 6.26 25.12 10.28
N PHE A 4 6.14 24.50 9.10
CA PHE A 4 6.77 25.02 7.88
C PHE A 4 6.07 26.29 7.36
N GLU A 5 4.75 26.38 7.49
CA GLU A 5 4.03 27.63 7.17
C GLU A 5 4.50 28.77 8.07
N ARG A 6 4.62 28.52 9.38
CA ARG A 6 5.03 29.55 10.30
C ARG A 6 6.50 29.94 10.13
N GLU A 7 7.40 28.97 10.08
CA GLU A 7 8.84 29.23 10.10
C GLU A 7 9.40 29.56 8.71
N LEU A 8 8.95 28.88 7.65
CA LEU A 8 9.48 29.10 6.32
C LEU A 8 8.68 30.13 5.52
N LEU A 9 7.35 29.95 5.40
CA LEU A 9 6.54 30.84 4.58
C LEU A 9 6.42 32.24 5.22
N VAL A 10 6.04 32.32 6.51
CA VAL A 10 5.75 33.62 7.15
C VAL A 10 7.03 34.30 7.64
N ARG A 11 7.89 33.61 8.38
CA ARG A 11 9.10 34.22 8.98
C ARG A 11 10.26 34.39 8.03
N ASN A 12 10.41 33.48 7.07
CA ASN A 12 11.55 33.46 6.16
C ASN A 12 11.15 33.68 4.69
N GLU A 13 9.93 34.06 4.41
CA GLU A 13 9.44 34.50 3.08
C GLU A 13 9.71 33.51 1.93
N PHE A 14 9.62 32.19 2.21
CA PHE A 14 9.66 31.18 1.16
C PHE A 14 8.38 31.23 0.35
N CYS A 15 8.44 30.94 -0.93
CA CYS A 15 7.23 30.73 -1.72
C CYS A 15 6.53 29.41 -1.37
N CYS A 16 5.23 29.32 -1.65
CA CYS A 16 4.45 28.11 -1.37
C CYS A 16 4.99 26.87 -2.09
N ALA A 17 5.55 27.03 -3.28
CA ALA A 17 6.10 25.92 -4.06
C ALA A 17 7.34 25.34 -3.39
N SER A 18 8.30 26.21 -2.97
CA SER A 18 9.49 25.78 -2.23
C SER A 18 9.13 25.15 -0.88
N VAL A 19 8.12 25.66 -0.16
CA VAL A 19 7.65 25.05 1.10
C VAL A 19 7.08 23.65 0.85
N ASN A 20 6.34 23.44 -0.23
CA ASN A 20 5.82 22.11 -0.58
C ASN A 20 6.92 21.15 -1.02
N LEU A 21 7.94 21.62 -1.75
CA LEU A 21 9.15 20.85 -2.05
C LEU A 21 9.83 20.37 -0.75
N LEU A 22 10.02 21.27 0.20
CA LEU A 22 10.67 20.95 1.48
C LEU A 22 9.83 20.02 2.37
N ARG A 23 8.49 20.12 2.30
CA ARG A 23 7.60 19.13 2.93
C ARG A 23 7.77 17.75 2.31
N ALA A 24 7.77 17.69 0.98
CA ALA A 24 8.01 16.44 0.26
C ALA A 24 9.38 15.85 0.65
N ALA A 25 10.43 16.66 0.69
CA ALA A 25 11.75 16.25 1.13
C ALA A 25 11.73 15.72 2.58
N SER A 26 11.02 16.39 3.50
CA SER A 26 10.92 15.93 4.90
C SER A 26 10.25 14.57 5.02
N GLU A 27 9.18 14.31 4.24
CA GLU A 27 8.50 13.02 4.23
C GLU A 27 9.36 11.91 3.58
N PHE A 28 10.06 12.23 2.49
CA PHE A 28 11.02 11.30 1.89
C PHE A 28 12.11 10.93 2.89
N VAL A 29 12.77 11.91 3.50
CA VAL A 29 13.84 11.69 4.48
C VAL A 29 13.34 10.87 5.68
N HIS A 30 12.13 11.17 6.17
CA HIS A 30 11.51 10.37 7.23
C HIS A 30 11.33 8.92 6.83
N SER A 31 10.84 8.65 5.60
CA SER A 31 10.64 7.28 5.11
C SER A 31 11.92 6.45 5.02
N GLN A 32 13.09 7.12 5.00
CA GLN A 32 14.39 6.45 4.96
C GLN A 32 15.03 6.39 6.36
N LEU A 33 15.09 7.51 7.09
CA LEU A 33 15.73 7.57 8.41
C LEU A 33 14.98 6.76 9.48
N SER A 34 13.71 6.44 9.28
CA SER A 34 12.97 5.52 10.15
C SER A 34 13.58 4.12 10.22
N PHE A 35 14.39 3.70 9.23
CA PHE A 35 15.16 2.45 9.24
C PHE A 35 16.56 2.60 9.83
N VAL A 36 17.00 3.81 10.08
CA VAL A 36 18.23 4.11 10.83
C VAL A 36 17.94 4.16 12.32
N ASP A 37 17.02 5.03 12.74
CA ASP A 37 16.49 5.13 14.11
C ASP A 37 15.11 5.80 14.10
N ARG A 38 14.07 4.99 14.28
CA ARG A 38 12.68 5.44 14.24
C ARG A 38 12.32 6.48 15.30
N ASN A 39 12.93 6.35 16.49
CA ASN A 39 12.63 7.24 17.62
C ASN A 39 13.35 8.58 17.50
N ALA A 40 14.54 8.58 16.94
CA ALA A 40 15.35 9.79 16.77
C ALA A 40 14.88 10.66 15.59
N TYR A 41 14.25 10.07 14.58
CA TYR A 41 13.93 10.74 13.32
C TYR A 41 12.43 10.68 12.99
N SER A 42 11.57 11.02 13.95
CA SER A 42 10.15 11.24 13.67
C SER A 42 9.95 12.42 12.72
N LEU A 43 8.87 12.41 11.91
CA LEU A 43 8.62 13.49 10.95
C LEU A 43 8.59 14.88 11.60
N PRO A 44 7.95 15.10 12.78
CA PRO A 44 7.99 16.39 13.46
C PRO A 44 9.41 16.82 13.87
N GLU A 45 10.27 15.89 14.30
CA GLU A 45 11.68 16.21 14.64
C GLU A 45 12.48 16.56 13.40
N ILE A 46 12.35 15.82 12.30
CA ILE A 46 12.99 16.14 11.02
C ILE A 46 12.59 17.55 10.59
N GLN A 47 11.30 17.87 10.60
CA GLN A 47 10.81 19.20 10.22
C GLN A 47 11.32 20.30 11.15
N ARG A 48 11.47 20.02 12.44
CA ARG A 48 12.05 20.96 13.41
C ARG A 48 13.52 21.23 13.14
N PHE A 49 14.31 20.16 12.87
CA PHE A 49 15.72 20.30 12.50
C PHE A 49 15.88 21.09 11.20
N MET A 50 15.08 20.80 10.18
CA MET A 50 15.08 21.56 8.92
C MET A 50 14.75 23.04 9.18
N ALA A 51 13.67 23.35 9.87
CA ALA A 51 13.23 24.72 10.10
C ALA A 51 14.21 25.57 10.94
N THR A 52 15.15 24.93 11.64
CA THR A 52 16.20 25.63 12.40
C THR A 52 17.27 26.25 11.48
N TYR A 53 17.39 25.77 10.25
CA TYR A 53 18.42 26.22 9.28
C TYR A 53 17.78 26.71 7.95
N PRO A 54 16.97 27.77 7.98
CA PRO A 54 16.23 28.24 6.81
C PRO A 54 17.15 28.71 5.68
N ALA A 55 18.36 29.23 5.98
CA ALA A 55 19.33 29.64 4.95
C ALA A 55 19.81 28.44 4.11
N VAL A 56 20.15 27.33 4.77
CA VAL A 56 20.52 26.08 4.08
C VAL A 56 19.38 25.58 3.20
N LEU A 57 18.14 25.57 3.74
CA LEU A 57 16.97 25.13 2.99
C LEU A 57 16.67 26.03 1.79
N ARG A 58 16.87 27.34 1.90
CA ARG A 58 16.71 28.27 0.76
C ARG A 58 17.67 27.93 -0.35
N ARG A 59 18.95 27.78 -0.01
CA ARG A 59 19.96 27.43 -1.02
C ARG A 59 19.67 26.09 -1.70
N LEU A 60 19.18 25.10 -0.97
CA LEU A 60 18.75 23.81 -1.53
C LEU A 60 17.53 23.96 -2.45
N ALA A 61 16.54 24.75 -2.05
CA ALA A 61 15.36 25.03 -2.87
C ALA A 61 15.75 25.78 -4.15
N ASP A 62 16.57 26.83 -4.03
CA ASP A 62 17.04 27.62 -5.18
C ASP A 62 17.90 26.76 -6.14
N ALA A 63 18.74 25.90 -5.62
CA ALA A 63 19.53 24.96 -6.44
C ALA A 63 18.63 23.96 -7.19
N PHE A 64 17.62 23.40 -6.52
CA PHE A 64 16.63 22.53 -7.16
C PHE A 64 15.85 23.26 -8.24
N GLU A 65 15.31 24.45 -7.92
CA GLU A 65 14.53 25.26 -8.84
C GLU A 65 15.34 25.64 -10.08
N SER A 66 16.62 26.01 -9.87
CA SER A 66 17.54 26.30 -10.97
C SER A 66 17.81 25.05 -11.82
N LYS A 67 18.11 23.90 -11.21
CA LYS A 67 18.41 22.64 -11.90
C LYS A 67 17.26 22.19 -12.82
N PHE A 68 16.03 22.34 -12.36
CA PHE A 68 14.84 21.87 -13.06
C PHE A 68 14.08 22.98 -13.81
N HIS A 69 14.65 24.19 -13.90
CA HIS A 69 14.00 25.27 -14.63
C HIS A 69 13.90 24.94 -16.13
N PRO A 70 12.71 25.04 -16.75
CA PRO A 70 12.52 24.68 -18.16
C PRO A 70 13.39 25.45 -19.14
N ASP A 71 13.72 26.71 -18.81
CA ASP A 71 14.57 27.57 -19.64
C ASP A 71 16.07 27.37 -19.38
N GLY A 72 16.43 26.38 -18.57
CA GLY A 72 17.81 26.05 -18.23
C GLY A 72 18.27 26.58 -16.85
N PRO A 73 19.37 26.04 -16.34
CA PRO A 73 19.86 26.37 -15.01
C PRO A 73 20.47 27.78 -14.96
N SER A 74 20.14 28.53 -13.91
CA SER A 74 20.71 29.86 -13.60
C SER A 74 21.85 29.82 -12.59
N LEU A 75 22.02 28.67 -11.88
CA LEU A 75 23.05 28.46 -10.86
C LEU A 75 23.93 27.27 -11.22
N ASP A 76 25.18 27.30 -10.79
CA ASP A 76 26.05 26.11 -10.78
C ASP A 76 25.61 25.19 -9.64
N PHE A 77 24.80 24.18 -9.98
CA PHE A 77 24.26 23.22 -9.03
C PHE A 77 25.36 22.53 -8.21
N GLY A 78 26.45 22.08 -8.87
CA GLY A 78 27.54 21.37 -8.20
C GLY A 78 28.23 22.24 -7.15
N LYS A 79 28.52 23.51 -7.49
CA LYS A 79 29.15 24.48 -6.60
C LYS A 79 28.24 24.77 -5.38
N VAL A 80 26.95 25.03 -5.61
CA VAL A 80 25.99 25.33 -4.53
C VAL A 80 25.87 24.15 -3.57
N ILE A 81 25.79 22.91 -4.08
CA ILE A 81 25.70 21.71 -3.25
C ILE A 81 26.98 21.50 -2.43
N GLN A 82 28.14 21.73 -3.01
CA GLN A 82 29.40 21.64 -2.28
C GLN A 82 29.45 22.63 -1.11
N GLU A 83 29.14 23.89 -1.36
CA GLU A 83 29.09 24.94 -0.33
C GLU A 83 28.06 24.62 0.77
N VAL A 84 26.88 24.08 0.42
CA VAL A 84 25.87 23.63 1.39
C VAL A 84 26.40 22.48 2.26
N ARG A 85 27.09 21.51 1.67
CA ARG A 85 27.71 20.41 2.42
C ARG A 85 28.78 20.90 3.40
N GLU A 86 29.61 21.86 3.00
CA GLU A 86 30.59 22.49 3.88
C GLU A 86 29.92 23.25 5.05
N GLU A 87 28.84 23.98 4.77
CA GLU A 87 28.05 24.66 5.79
C GLU A 87 27.45 23.67 6.80
N ILE A 88 26.84 22.57 6.32
CA ILE A 88 26.29 21.52 7.16
C ILE A 88 27.40 20.88 8.03
N ALA A 89 28.56 20.56 7.46
CA ALA A 89 29.68 19.97 8.18
C ALA A 89 30.16 20.87 9.36
N ASN A 90 30.08 22.18 9.20
CA ASN A 90 30.54 23.18 10.16
C ASN A 90 29.47 23.54 11.22
N ILE A 91 28.26 22.94 11.17
CA ILE A 91 27.25 23.20 12.22
C ILE A 91 27.80 22.80 13.59
N ASN A 92 27.79 23.77 14.51
CA ASN A 92 28.20 23.58 15.89
C ASN A 92 27.40 24.53 16.80
N SER A 93 26.37 24.01 17.46
CA SER A 93 25.54 24.74 18.43
C SER A 93 26.04 24.56 19.86
N GLY A 94 27.11 23.82 20.09
CA GLY A 94 27.59 23.42 21.41
C GLY A 94 26.89 22.18 21.99
N MET A 95 25.96 21.59 21.26
CA MET A 95 25.21 20.37 21.66
C MET A 95 25.53 19.23 20.66
N ALA A 96 26.63 18.52 20.88
CA ALA A 96 27.19 17.57 19.91
C ALA A 96 26.18 16.51 19.41
N GLU A 97 25.37 15.95 20.29
CA GLU A 97 24.36 14.93 19.91
C GLU A 97 23.26 15.52 19.03
N LYS A 98 22.77 16.74 19.35
CA LYS A 98 21.78 17.44 18.53
C LYS A 98 22.36 17.82 17.19
N ASP A 99 23.59 18.34 17.17
CA ASP A 99 24.27 18.73 15.94
C ASP A 99 24.50 17.55 15.03
N ALA A 100 24.84 16.37 15.57
CA ALA A 100 24.96 15.13 14.78
C ALA A 100 23.63 14.77 14.09
N LYS A 101 22.49 14.80 14.81
CA LYS A 101 21.16 14.53 14.25
C LYS A 101 20.77 15.54 13.17
N VAL A 102 21.02 16.82 13.42
CA VAL A 102 20.77 17.90 12.45
C VAL A 102 21.57 17.69 11.17
N LYS A 103 22.87 17.38 11.29
CA LYS A 103 23.74 17.10 10.13
C LYS A 103 23.22 15.93 9.32
N VAL A 104 22.79 14.83 9.96
CA VAL A 104 22.19 13.69 9.27
C VAL A 104 20.94 14.11 8.49
N VAL A 105 20.02 14.85 9.10
CA VAL A 105 18.80 15.29 8.44
C VAL A 105 19.08 16.23 7.26
N LEU A 106 19.91 17.27 7.44
CA LEU A 106 20.20 18.23 6.37
C LEU A 106 21.00 17.59 5.23
N SER A 107 21.93 16.68 5.54
CA SER A 107 22.64 15.90 4.52
C SER A 107 21.68 14.99 3.74
N SER A 108 20.72 14.35 4.42
CA SER A 108 19.69 13.52 3.77
C SER A 108 18.78 14.35 2.85
N VAL A 109 18.40 15.57 3.24
CA VAL A 109 17.66 16.51 2.38
C VAL A 109 18.51 16.90 1.16
N THR A 110 19.80 17.18 1.37
CA THR A 110 20.74 17.51 0.29
C THR A 110 20.85 16.35 -0.70
N ASP A 111 21.00 15.12 -0.22
CA ASP A 111 21.13 13.95 -1.09
C ASP A 111 19.81 13.62 -1.80
N PHE A 112 18.65 13.84 -1.18
CA PHE A 112 17.37 13.76 -1.88
C PHE A 112 17.35 14.70 -3.09
N ILE A 113 17.68 15.98 -2.90
CA ILE A 113 17.72 16.98 -3.99
C ILE A 113 18.72 16.58 -5.10
N CYS A 114 19.89 16.03 -4.71
CA CYS A 114 20.90 15.57 -5.67
C CYS A 114 20.42 14.41 -6.52
N CYS A 115 19.71 13.45 -5.93
CA CYS A 115 19.26 12.23 -6.58
C CYS A 115 17.98 12.40 -7.42
N ILE A 116 17.35 13.59 -7.43
CA ILE A 116 16.23 13.85 -8.33
C ILE A 116 16.72 13.95 -9.78
N LEU A 117 16.15 13.10 -10.65
CA LEU A 117 16.44 13.04 -12.09
C LEU A 117 15.37 13.73 -12.93
N LYS A 118 14.12 13.77 -12.47
CA LYS A 118 13.00 14.48 -13.11
C LYS A 118 11.92 14.80 -12.09
N SER A 119 11.18 15.89 -12.33
CA SER A 119 10.07 16.30 -11.47
C SER A 119 9.06 17.13 -12.24
N ASN A 120 7.78 16.99 -11.86
CA ASN A 120 6.70 17.82 -12.38
C ASN A 120 6.56 19.18 -11.67
N TYR A 121 7.59 19.61 -10.95
CA TYR A 121 7.55 20.84 -10.13
C TYR A 121 7.09 22.07 -10.90
N TYR A 122 7.54 22.25 -12.16
CA TYR A 122 7.16 23.36 -13.04
C TYR A 122 5.91 23.10 -13.89
N SER A 123 5.34 21.89 -13.84
CA SER A 123 4.09 21.60 -14.55
C SER A 123 2.93 22.46 -14.02
N GLU A 124 2.18 23.08 -14.94
CA GLU A 124 1.05 23.95 -14.58
C GLU A 124 -0.16 23.17 -14.06
N LYS A 125 -0.33 21.95 -14.54
CA LYS A 125 -1.48 21.07 -14.23
C LYS A 125 -1.21 20.06 -13.11
N LYS A 126 -0.12 20.24 -12.33
CA LYS A 126 0.20 19.28 -11.27
C LYS A 126 -0.84 19.31 -10.14
N THR A 127 -1.26 18.13 -9.73
CA THR A 127 -2.19 17.89 -8.62
C THR A 127 -1.50 17.26 -7.41
N ALA A 128 -0.34 16.66 -7.64
CA ALA A 128 0.63 16.21 -6.64
C ALA A 128 2.04 16.48 -7.16
N LEU A 129 3.02 16.63 -6.28
CA LEU A 129 4.43 16.63 -6.65
C LEU A 129 4.89 15.20 -6.94
N ALA A 130 5.68 15.04 -7.98
CA ALA A 130 6.28 13.78 -8.38
C ALA A 130 7.76 13.96 -8.68
N PHE A 131 8.56 12.99 -8.23
CA PHE A 131 10.00 12.96 -8.36
C PHE A 131 10.46 11.60 -8.88
N GLY A 132 11.18 11.59 -9.98
CA GLY A 132 11.96 10.43 -10.43
C GLY A 132 13.33 10.47 -9.78
N LEU A 133 13.71 9.41 -9.08
CA LEU A 133 14.91 9.37 -8.25
C LEU A 133 15.92 8.35 -8.78
N ASP A 134 17.20 8.70 -8.70
CA ASP A 134 18.29 7.75 -8.81
C ASP A 134 18.31 6.86 -7.55
N PRO A 135 18.16 5.53 -7.68
CA PRO A 135 18.23 4.61 -6.54
C PRO A 135 19.55 4.65 -5.76
N ALA A 136 20.58 5.28 -6.30
CA ALA A 136 21.84 5.51 -5.62
C ALA A 136 21.70 6.30 -4.30
N PHE A 137 20.56 7.00 -4.07
CA PHE A 137 20.29 7.64 -2.79
C PHE A 137 20.37 6.67 -1.61
N MET A 138 20.08 5.38 -1.82
CA MET A 138 20.14 4.36 -0.76
C MET A 138 21.58 4.22 -0.18
N CYS A 139 22.63 4.46 -0.98
CA CYS A 139 24.02 4.39 -0.52
C CYS A 139 24.30 5.40 0.60
N HIS A 140 23.66 6.58 0.57
CA HIS A 140 23.78 7.56 1.64
C HIS A 140 23.33 6.98 2.98
N TYR A 141 22.13 6.38 3.04
CA TYR A 141 21.57 5.83 4.27
C TYR A 141 22.31 4.57 4.75
N GLU A 142 22.84 3.77 3.83
CA GLU A 142 23.70 2.63 4.16
C GLU A 142 25.02 3.09 4.80
N SER A 143 25.56 4.24 4.40
CA SER A 143 26.75 4.81 5.02
C SER A 143 26.49 5.34 6.45
N ILE A 144 25.23 5.66 6.77
CA ILE A 144 24.84 6.12 8.10
C ILE A 144 24.65 4.92 9.05
N SER A 145 24.05 3.83 8.58
CA SER A 145 23.73 2.69 9.44
C SER A 145 23.66 1.36 8.69
N GLU A 146 24.31 0.34 9.23
CA GLU A 146 24.18 -1.04 8.74
C GLU A 146 22.77 -1.59 8.84
N SER A 147 21.96 -1.09 9.80
CA SER A 147 20.57 -1.53 9.97
C SER A 147 19.72 -1.16 8.75
N TYR A 148 20.02 -0.04 8.10
CA TYR A 148 19.35 0.35 6.86
C TYR A 148 19.60 -0.69 5.75
N GLY A 149 20.85 -1.06 5.49
CA GLY A 149 21.16 -2.07 4.47
C GLY A 149 20.51 -3.43 4.73
N LYS A 150 20.36 -3.82 6.01
CA LYS A 150 19.71 -5.08 6.42
C LYS A 150 18.18 -5.04 6.31
N ALA A 151 17.58 -3.86 6.21
CA ALA A 151 16.12 -3.70 6.09
C ALA A 151 15.58 -4.02 4.69
N PHE A 152 16.44 -4.10 3.68
CA PHE A 152 16.06 -4.27 2.28
C PHE A 152 16.73 -5.49 1.64
N PRO A 153 16.08 -6.12 0.63
CA PRO A 153 16.76 -7.03 -0.27
C PRO A 153 17.99 -6.40 -0.93
N PRO A 154 19.05 -7.16 -1.20
CA PRO A 154 20.34 -6.62 -1.67
C PRO A 154 20.28 -6.05 -3.10
N GLU A 155 19.28 -6.41 -3.88
CA GLU A 155 19.12 -5.97 -5.26
C GLU A 155 18.66 -4.51 -5.32
N ARG A 156 19.34 -3.70 -6.15
CA ARG A 156 18.96 -2.30 -6.35
C ARG A 156 17.79 -2.16 -7.32
N PRO A 157 16.83 -1.28 -7.05
CA PRO A 157 15.81 -0.93 -8.02
C PRO A 157 16.40 -0.34 -9.30
N TYR A 158 15.72 -0.58 -10.42
CA TYR A 158 16.00 0.11 -11.67
C TYR A 158 15.56 1.58 -11.63
N GLY A 159 14.46 1.88 -10.96
CA GLY A 159 13.94 3.23 -10.80
C GLY A 159 12.97 3.35 -9.63
N VAL A 160 12.92 4.55 -9.08
CA VAL A 160 12.04 4.92 -7.98
C VAL A 160 11.34 6.22 -8.31
N PHE A 161 10.01 6.24 -8.22
CA PHE A 161 9.24 7.48 -8.18
C PHE A 161 8.74 7.72 -6.78
N PHE A 162 8.75 8.98 -6.34
CA PHE A 162 8.15 9.44 -5.11
C PHE A 162 7.06 10.46 -5.42
N PHE A 163 5.88 10.28 -4.83
CA PHE A 163 4.71 11.16 -4.99
C PHE A 163 4.37 11.80 -3.66
N TRP A 164 4.04 13.09 -3.70
CA TRP A 164 3.68 13.81 -2.50
C TRP A 164 2.57 14.84 -2.75
N ARG A 165 1.58 14.81 -1.86
CA ARG A 165 0.57 15.82 -1.66
C ARG A 165 0.25 15.87 -0.17
N ARG A 166 -0.35 16.96 0.34
CA ARG A 166 -0.60 17.17 1.77
C ARG A 166 -1.27 15.98 2.49
N ASN A 167 -2.15 15.25 1.81
CA ASN A 167 -2.90 14.13 2.38
C ASN A 167 -2.56 12.76 1.76
N VAL A 168 -1.64 12.69 0.84
CA VAL A 168 -1.18 11.44 0.25
C VAL A 168 0.29 11.49 -0.10
N SER A 169 1.03 10.44 0.23
CA SER A 169 2.39 10.20 -0.23
C SER A 169 2.54 8.76 -0.70
N GLY A 170 3.52 8.47 -1.54
CA GLY A 170 3.70 7.11 -2.04
C GLY A 170 4.94 6.94 -2.88
N PHE A 171 5.27 5.66 -3.12
CA PHE A 171 6.39 5.25 -3.94
C PHE A 171 5.94 4.31 -5.05
N GLN A 172 6.50 4.48 -6.24
CA GLN A 172 6.53 3.46 -7.28
C GLN A 172 7.97 3.00 -7.43
N ILE A 173 8.18 1.70 -7.26
CA ILE A 173 9.51 1.08 -7.34
C ILE A 173 9.46 -0.02 -8.39
N ARG A 174 10.49 -0.12 -9.23
CA ARG A 174 10.61 -1.15 -10.24
C ARG A 174 12.04 -1.66 -10.41
N PHE A 175 12.17 -2.90 -10.82
CA PHE A 175 13.45 -3.60 -11.05
C PHE A 175 13.80 -3.78 -12.52
N SER A 176 12.97 -3.30 -13.44
CA SER A 176 13.20 -3.34 -14.89
C SER A 176 12.70 -2.08 -15.58
N GLU A 177 13.18 -1.85 -16.78
CA GLU A 177 12.79 -0.74 -17.65
C GLU A 177 11.31 -0.79 -18.01
N ILE A 178 10.89 -1.94 -18.55
CA ILE A 178 9.49 -2.25 -18.79
C ILE A 178 8.99 -3.01 -17.56
N ALA A 179 7.96 -2.50 -16.92
CA ALA A 179 7.50 -3.08 -15.67
C ALA A 179 5.98 -3.03 -15.53
N ARG A 180 5.45 -4.07 -14.86
CA ARG A 180 4.06 -4.20 -14.48
C ARG A 180 3.98 -4.50 -12.99
N GLY A 181 3.04 -3.86 -12.29
CA GLY A 181 2.82 -4.14 -10.88
C GLY A 181 1.59 -3.49 -10.31
N GLY A 182 1.14 -4.01 -9.16
CA GLY A 182 -0.07 -3.55 -8.51
C GLY A 182 0.08 -2.16 -7.89
N TRP A 183 -1.01 -1.38 -7.91
CA TRP A 183 -1.16 -0.19 -7.09
C TRP A 183 -2.14 -0.45 -5.96
N ARG A 184 -1.67 -0.28 -4.73
CA ARG A 184 -2.49 -0.31 -3.53
C ARG A 184 -2.47 1.05 -2.83
N THR A 185 -3.61 1.47 -2.30
CA THR A 185 -3.72 2.64 -1.43
C THR A 185 -3.99 2.19 0.00
N VAL A 186 -3.02 2.40 0.87
CA VAL A 186 -3.14 2.14 2.31
C VAL A 186 -3.85 3.33 2.94
N ALA A 187 -4.95 3.09 3.61
CA ALA A 187 -5.72 4.10 4.31
C ALA A 187 -6.06 3.59 5.72
N PRO A 188 -5.16 3.75 6.71
CA PRO A 188 -5.43 3.34 8.07
C PRO A 188 -6.67 4.04 8.60
N LYS A 189 -7.66 3.27 9.06
CA LYS A 189 -8.87 3.84 9.65
C LYS A 189 -8.50 4.60 10.91
N PRO A 190 -9.05 5.81 11.13
CA PRO A 190 -8.94 6.46 12.42
C PRO A 190 -9.62 5.56 13.47
N VAL A 191 -8.83 5.02 14.38
CA VAL A 191 -9.37 4.23 15.50
C VAL A 191 -10.07 5.22 16.45
N LYS A 192 -11.21 4.82 17.02
CA LYS A 192 -12.04 5.69 17.89
C LYS A 192 -11.37 6.10 19.21
N SER A 193 -10.22 5.52 19.57
CA SER A 193 -9.43 5.93 20.72
C SER A 193 -8.22 6.75 20.28
N LEU A 194 -8.03 7.93 20.88
CA LEU A 194 -6.92 8.85 20.61
C LEU A 194 -5.51 8.24 20.80
N LEU A 195 -5.40 7.13 21.54
CA LEU A 195 -4.14 6.44 21.83
C LEU A 195 -3.73 5.41 20.75
N GLU A 196 -4.67 4.89 19.97
CA GLU A 196 -4.40 3.83 18.99
C GLU A 196 -4.34 4.32 17.53
N SER A 197 -4.99 5.44 17.22
CA SER A 197 -5.10 5.94 15.82
C SER A 197 -3.84 6.63 15.32
N GLY A 198 -3.09 7.28 16.18
CA GLY A 198 -1.82 7.92 15.82
C GLY A 198 -0.77 6.89 15.41
N ASP A 199 -0.68 5.80 16.14
CA ASP A 199 0.35 4.78 15.96
C ASP A 199 0.22 4.02 14.63
N SER A 200 -0.98 3.68 14.18
CA SER A 200 -1.17 2.90 12.95
C SER A 200 -0.81 3.68 11.68
N PHE A 201 -1.14 4.99 11.62
CA PHE A 201 -0.78 5.83 10.48
C PHE A 201 0.73 6.13 10.45
N GLU A 202 1.31 6.50 11.59
CA GLU A 202 2.76 6.76 11.70
C GLU A 202 3.57 5.49 11.46
N GLN A 203 3.06 4.34 11.87
CA GLN A 203 3.66 3.05 11.52
C GLN A 203 3.64 2.80 10.02
N ALA A 204 2.49 2.95 9.37
CA ALA A 204 2.36 2.78 7.93
C ALA A 204 3.26 3.78 7.17
N ARG A 205 3.34 5.04 7.64
CA ARG A 205 4.24 6.06 7.08
C ARG A 205 5.70 5.65 7.15
N SER A 206 6.14 5.16 8.31
CA SER A 206 7.53 4.73 8.52
C SER A 206 7.91 3.51 7.69
N GLU A 207 6.96 2.62 7.38
CA GLU A 207 7.18 1.39 6.61
C GLU A 207 6.90 1.55 5.11
N LEU A 208 6.36 2.67 4.65
CA LEU A 208 5.83 2.86 3.30
C LEU A 208 6.83 2.53 2.19
N PHE A 209 8.06 3.04 2.30
CA PHE A 209 9.12 2.78 1.32
C PHE A 209 9.50 1.30 1.30
N ARG A 210 9.73 0.71 2.48
CA ARG A 210 10.12 -0.70 2.61
C ARG A 210 9.01 -1.63 2.10
N GLU A 211 7.76 -1.34 2.42
CA GLU A 211 6.62 -2.11 1.92
C GLU A 211 6.61 -2.12 0.39
N CYS A 212 6.71 -0.95 -0.23
CA CYS A 212 6.76 -0.82 -1.68
C CYS A 212 7.96 -1.58 -2.27
N PHE A 213 9.15 -1.43 -1.69
CA PHE A 213 10.38 -2.07 -2.13
C PHE A 213 10.28 -3.60 -2.08
N VAL A 214 9.88 -4.15 -0.93
CA VAL A 214 9.78 -5.59 -0.73
C VAL A 214 8.73 -6.20 -1.66
N LEU A 215 7.59 -5.54 -1.83
CA LEU A 215 6.55 -5.99 -2.75
C LEU A 215 7.02 -5.98 -4.21
N ALA A 216 7.71 -4.92 -4.64
CA ALA A 216 8.29 -4.83 -5.99
C ALA A 216 9.36 -5.89 -6.22
N ASN A 217 10.25 -6.14 -5.25
CA ASN A 217 11.27 -7.18 -5.33
C ASN A 217 10.65 -8.59 -5.33
N THR A 218 9.60 -8.82 -4.55
CA THR A 218 8.85 -10.10 -4.58
C THR A 218 8.21 -10.30 -5.94
N GLN A 219 7.62 -9.25 -6.52
CA GLN A 219 7.03 -9.29 -7.86
C GLN A 219 8.09 -9.59 -8.93
N HIS A 220 9.30 -9.03 -8.80
CA HIS A 220 10.43 -9.30 -9.70
C HIS A 220 10.85 -10.78 -9.71
N LYS A 221 10.78 -11.43 -8.55
CA LYS A 221 11.14 -12.85 -8.37
C LYS A 221 9.98 -13.82 -8.60
N LYS A 222 8.82 -13.29 -8.98
CA LYS A 222 7.64 -14.11 -9.19
C LYS A 222 7.79 -14.93 -10.47
N ASN A 223 7.71 -16.25 -10.32
CA ASN A 223 7.76 -17.17 -11.45
C ASN A 223 6.37 -17.27 -12.10
N LYS A 224 6.13 -16.45 -13.09
CA LYS A 224 4.90 -16.40 -13.88
C LYS A 224 5.15 -16.69 -15.35
N ASP A 225 4.06 -16.98 -16.07
CA ASP A 225 3.99 -17.12 -17.53
C ASP A 225 4.38 -15.82 -18.28
N ILE A 226 4.20 -14.65 -17.65
CA ILE A 226 4.57 -13.34 -18.19
C ILE A 226 5.57 -12.68 -17.26
N TYR A 227 6.67 -12.19 -17.82
CA TYR A 227 7.64 -11.37 -17.10
C TYR A 227 7.03 -10.03 -16.71
N GLU A 228 7.06 -9.67 -15.43
CA GLU A 228 6.43 -8.47 -14.89
C GLU A 228 7.43 -7.37 -14.52
N GLY A 229 8.74 -7.59 -14.62
CA GLY A 229 9.77 -6.59 -14.37
C GLY A 229 9.87 -6.08 -12.92
N GLY A 230 9.06 -6.63 -12.01
CA GLY A 230 9.09 -6.31 -10.58
C GLY A 230 8.71 -4.87 -10.28
N SER A 231 7.43 -4.54 -10.35
CA SER A 231 6.93 -3.19 -10.04
C SER A 231 5.88 -3.21 -8.93
N LYS A 232 5.86 -2.14 -8.14
CA LYS A 232 4.79 -1.87 -7.17
C LYS A 232 4.62 -0.36 -7.00
N LEU A 233 3.38 0.07 -6.88
CA LEU A 233 3.02 1.41 -6.42
C LEU A 233 2.25 1.27 -5.10
N VAL A 234 2.75 1.88 -4.05
CA VAL A 234 2.08 1.95 -2.74
C VAL A 234 1.91 3.40 -2.35
N THR A 235 0.69 3.78 -2.07
CA THR A 235 0.34 5.12 -1.58
C THR A 235 -0.31 5.03 -0.21
N LEU A 236 0.01 5.99 0.66
CA LEU A 236 -0.56 6.14 1.99
C LEU A 236 -1.46 7.37 2.02
N LEU A 237 -2.75 7.16 2.24
CA LEU A 237 -3.74 8.22 2.38
C LEU A 237 -3.93 8.59 3.85
N LYS A 238 -3.72 9.86 4.19
CA LYS A 238 -4.17 10.45 5.43
C LYS A 238 -5.62 10.89 5.27
N VAL A 239 -6.53 10.10 5.80
CA VAL A 239 -7.96 10.45 5.83
C VAL A 239 -8.15 11.65 6.77
N THR A 240 -8.66 12.76 6.24
CA THR A 240 -8.84 14.00 6.99
C THR A 240 -10.22 14.07 7.68
N GLY A 241 -11.22 13.39 7.11
CA GLY A 241 -12.60 13.45 7.55
C GLY A 241 -13.33 14.72 7.12
N GLU A 242 -12.70 15.56 6.27
CA GLU A 242 -13.35 16.73 5.67
C GLU A 242 -14.42 16.34 4.66
N PHE A 243 -14.23 15.20 4.01
CA PHE A 243 -15.17 14.59 3.07
C PHE A 243 -15.39 13.13 3.43
N ASP A 244 -16.34 12.48 2.75
CA ASP A 244 -16.49 11.04 2.87
C ASP A 244 -15.26 10.30 2.33
N PHE A 245 -15.01 9.09 2.85
CA PHE A 245 -13.82 8.30 2.52
C PHE A 245 -13.63 8.06 1.01
N LYS A 246 -14.73 7.78 0.28
CA LYS A 246 -14.68 7.51 -1.15
C LYS A 246 -14.19 8.75 -1.92
N THR A 247 -14.66 9.93 -1.54
CA THR A 247 -14.26 11.21 -2.14
C THR A 247 -12.79 11.52 -1.86
N GLU A 248 -12.32 11.37 -0.61
CA GLU A 248 -10.90 11.60 -0.28
C GLU A 248 -9.97 10.62 -0.99
N LEU A 249 -10.36 9.35 -1.03
CA LEU A 249 -9.63 8.28 -1.73
C LEU A 249 -9.52 8.58 -3.24
N TRP A 250 -10.67 8.90 -3.87
CA TRP A 250 -10.73 9.25 -5.28
C TRP A 250 -9.85 10.44 -5.63
N ALA A 251 -9.93 11.52 -4.85
CA ALA A 251 -9.11 12.70 -5.09
C ALA A 251 -7.61 12.43 -4.94
N ALA A 252 -7.22 11.60 -3.96
CA ALA A 252 -5.82 11.22 -3.75
C ALA A 252 -5.28 10.34 -4.89
N GLN A 253 -6.04 9.33 -5.30
CA GLN A 253 -5.65 8.43 -6.39
C GLN A 253 -5.55 9.18 -7.73
N ARG A 254 -6.51 10.04 -8.04
CA ARG A 254 -6.43 10.91 -9.23
C ARG A 254 -5.17 11.76 -9.23
N ALA A 255 -4.88 12.41 -8.11
CA ALA A 255 -3.72 13.30 -8.03
C ALA A 255 -2.39 12.56 -8.25
N VAL A 256 -2.26 11.35 -7.68
CA VAL A 256 -1.06 10.53 -7.87
C VAL A 256 -0.98 9.99 -9.29
N PHE A 257 -2.09 9.56 -9.90
CA PHE A 257 -2.09 9.03 -11.26
C PHE A 257 -1.75 10.09 -12.30
N GLU A 258 -2.32 11.30 -12.19
CA GLU A 258 -1.97 12.43 -13.06
C GLU A 258 -0.48 12.80 -12.93
N ALA A 259 0.04 12.84 -11.70
CA ALA A 259 1.45 13.09 -11.46
C ALA A 259 2.36 11.97 -11.99
N PHE A 260 1.92 10.70 -11.91
CA PHE A 260 2.60 9.56 -12.52
C PHE A 260 2.65 9.71 -14.05
N LEU A 261 1.53 9.98 -14.71
CA LEU A 261 1.50 10.18 -16.16
C LEU A 261 2.44 11.30 -16.61
N GLN A 262 2.53 12.40 -15.87
CA GLN A 262 3.45 13.49 -16.20
C GLN A 262 4.92 13.03 -16.27
N LEU A 263 5.34 12.04 -15.43
CA LEU A 263 6.71 11.54 -15.41
C LEU A 263 7.01 10.43 -16.43
N VAL A 264 5.97 9.80 -17.02
CA VAL A 264 6.15 8.62 -17.90
C VAL A 264 5.55 8.79 -19.29
N ASN A 265 4.85 9.88 -19.57
CA ASN A 265 4.21 10.10 -20.85
C ASN A 265 5.15 10.76 -21.86
N TYR A 266 5.85 9.92 -22.61
CA TYR A 266 6.78 10.36 -23.65
C TYR A 266 6.10 10.45 -25.01
N GLY A 267 6.51 11.44 -25.80
CA GLY A 267 6.15 11.57 -27.20
C GLY A 267 6.99 10.63 -28.09
N ALA A 268 6.66 10.58 -29.38
CA ALA A 268 7.40 9.82 -30.39
C ALA A 268 8.84 10.33 -30.58
N ASP A 269 9.12 11.55 -30.17
CA ASP A 269 10.45 12.17 -30.17
C ASP A 269 11.33 11.75 -28.97
N GLY A 270 10.81 10.88 -28.08
CA GLY A 270 11.52 10.42 -26.89
C GLY A 270 11.58 11.45 -25.77
N LYS A 271 10.83 12.56 -25.85
CA LYS A 271 10.73 13.56 -24.78
C LYS A 271 9.42 13.47 -24.05
N LEU A 272 9.42 13.88 -22.77
CA LEU A 272 8.18 14.02 -22.02
C LEU A 272 7.24 15.02 -22.71
N ARG A 273 5.94 14.68 -22.83
CA ARG A 273 4.94 15.55 -23.48
C ARG A 273 4.72 16.87 -22.75
N ASP A 274 4.90 16.88 -21.42
CA ASP A 274 4.94 18.12 -20.65
C ASP A 274 6.34 18.76 -20.78
N GLY A 275 6.47 19.71 -21.70
CA GLY A 275 7.73 20.40 -21.96
C GLY A 275 8.25 21.26 -20.81
N LYS A 276 7.50 21.38 -19.70
CA LYS A 276 7.96 22.01 -18.45
C LYS A 276 8.74 21.08 -17.54
N ILE A 277 8.83 19.79 -17.88
CA ILE A 277 9.58 18.80 -17.11
C ILE A 277 10.96 18.59 -17.73
N VAL A 278 11.99 18.95 -16.97
CA VAL A 278 13.37 18.63 -17.32
C VAL A 278 13.66 17.20 -16.89
N ASP A 279 14.11 16.38 -17.85
CA ASP A 279 14.39 14.96 -17.65
C ASP A 279 15.87 14.66 -17.89
N PHE A 280 16.57 14.26 -16.83
CA PHE A 280 17.97 13.84 -16.87
C PHE A 280 18.16 12.34 -17.09
N THR A 281 17.07 11.56 -17.22
CA THR A 281 17.16 10.10 -17.42
C THR A 281 17.50 9.74 -18.87
N ASN A 282 17.10 10.58 -19.83
CA ASN A 282 17.23 10.37 -21.28
C ASN A 282 16.68 9.01 -21.76
N ARG A 283 15.66 8.51 -21.09
CA ARG A 283 15.01 7.22 -21.42
C ARG A 283 13.52 7.23 -21.08
N ALA A 284 12.74 6.57 -21.91
CA ALA A 284 11.33 6.39 -21.65
C ALA A 284 11.11 5.26 -20.63
N ASP A 285 10.16 5.48 -19.72
CA ASP A 285 9.71 4.48 -18.76
C ASP A 285 8.37 3.91 -19.23
N ILE A 286 8.26 2.59 -19.40
CA ILE A 286 7.02 1.91 -19.80
C ILE A 286 6.51 1.11 -18.60
N ILE A 287 5.43 1.59 -18.01
CA ILE A 287 4.90 1.03 -16.76
C ILE A 287 3.40 0.78 -16.92
N GLU A 288 2.98 -0.47 -16.68
CA GLU A 288 1.60 -0.88 -16.53
C GLU A 288 1.25 -1.01 -15.05
N ILE A 289 0.05 -0.63 -14.67
CA ILE A 289 -0.46 -0.68 -13.29
C ILE A 289 -1.54 -1.76 -13.20
N GLY A 290 -1.43 -2.65 -12.19
CA GLY A 290 -2.49 -3.57 -11.82
C GLY A 290 -3.36 -2.96 -10.69
N PRO A 291 -4.69 -3.09 -10.72
CA PRO A 291 -5.52 -2.69 -9.57
C PRO A 291 -5.28 -3.64 -8.40
N ASP A 292 -5.10 -3.06 -7.22
CA ASP A 292 -4.89 -3.78 -5.96
C ASP A 292 -5.81 -3.17 -4.87
N GLU A 293 -5.41 -3.13 -3.62
CA GLU A 293 -6.23 -2.67 -2.50
C GLU A 293 -6.75 -1.23 -2.68
N ASN A 294 -8.03 -1.02 -2.39
CA ASN A 294 -8.74 0.25 -2.48
C ASN A 294 -8.86 0.85 -3.90
N MET A 295 -8.80 0.02 -4.94
CA MET A 295 -9.03 0.44 -6.33
C MET A 295 -10.45 0.08 -6.77
N SER A 296 -11.30 1.09 -7.00
CA SER A 296 -12.66 0.89 -7.49
C SER A 296 -12.70 0.75 -9.03
N ASP A 297 -13.74 0.08 -9.52
CA ASP A 297 -13.93 -0.12 -10.97
C ASP A 297 -14.06 1.23 -11.70
N GLU A 298 -14.70 2.24 -11.08
CA GLU A 298 -14.81 3.59 -11.66
C GLU A 298 -13.42 4.26 -11.76
N MET A 299 -12.55 4.08 -10.75
CA MET A 299 -11.19 4.61 -10.79
C MET A 299 -10.36 3.93 -11.88
N ILE A 300 -10.47 2.60 -12.01
CA ILE A 300 -9.78 1.82 -13.03
C ILE A 300 -10.18 2.28 -14.44
N SER A 301 -11.48 2.45 -14.70
CA SER A 301 -11.99 2.94 -15.98
C SER A 301 -11.49 4.35 -16.26
N TRP A 302 -11.61 5.26 -15.30
CA TRP A 302 -11.11 6.63 -15.43
C TRP A 302 -9.61 6.71 -15.72
N MET A 303 -8.77 5.87 -15.09
CA MET A 303 -7.33 5.83 -15.37
C MET A 303 -7.03 5.40 -16.80
N GLY A 304 -7.76 4.39 -17.31
CA GLY A 304 -7.61 3.94 -18.68
C GLY A 304 -7.98 5.02 -19.70
N ASP A 305 -9.12 5.68 -19.50
CA ASP A 305 -9.59 6.77 -20.34
C ASP A 305 -8.61 7.95 -20.32
N ARG A 306 -8.20 8.38 -19.15
CA ARG A 306 -7.27 9.48 -18.94
C ARG A 306 -5.91 9.24 -19.61
N ALA A 307 -5.34 8.06 -19.49
CA ALA A 307 -4.09 7.71 -20.15
C ALA A 307 -4.23 7.70 -21.69
N GLY A 308 -5.38 7.22 -22.20
CA GLY A 308 -5.71 7.27 -23.62
C GLY A 308 -5.82 8.70 -24.15
N GLU A 309 -6.55 9.56 -23.43
CA GLU A 309 -6.71 11.00 -23.77
C GLU A 309 -5.37 11.74 -23.78
N ASP A 310 -4.50 11.48 -22.81
CA ASP A 310 -3.17 12.09 -22.72
C ASP A 310 -2.17 11.50 -23.72
N GLY A 311 -2.55 10.46 -24.47
CA GLY A 311 -1.72 9.82 -25.48
C GLY A 311 -0.54 9.02 -24.88
N TYR A 312 -0.72 8.43 -23.70
CA TYR A 312 0.30 7.55 -23.13
C TYR A 312 0.59 6.35 -24.04
N THR A 313 1.83 5.89 -24.09
CA THR A 313 2.26 4.84 -25.03
C THR A 313 1.41 3.55 -24.93
N LEU A 314 1.01 3.15 -23.71
CA LEU A 314 0.12 2.02 -23.51
C LEU A 314 -1.37 2.38 -23.70
N GLY A 315 -1.69 3.66 -23.83
CA GLY A 315 -3.07 4.15 -23.89
C GLY A 315 -3.87 3.66 -22.69
N SER A 316 -5.08 3.20 -22.93
CA SER A 316 -5.93 2.60 -21.90
C SER A 316 -5.35 1.29 -21.32
N GLY A 317 -4.35 0.68 -21.95
CA GLY A 317 -3.61 -0.49 -21.44
C GLY A 317 -2.70 -0.18 -20.23
N VAL A 318 -2.58 1.08 -19.82
CA VAL A 318 -1.83 1.48 -18.62
C VAL A 318 -2.29 0.75 -17.36
N ILE A 319 -3.56 0.37 -17.31
CA ILE A 319 -4.15 -0.35 -16.18
C ILE A 319 -4.94 -1.56 -16.64
N SER A 320 -4.75 -2.69 -15.94
CA SER A 320 -5.51 -3.92 -16.16
C SER A 320 -6.83 -3.94 -15.39
N GLY A 321 -7.70 -4.91 -15.71
CA GLY A 321 -8.93 -5.16 -14.94
C GLY A 321 -10.11 -4.22 -15.23
N LYS A 322 -10.11 -3.52 -16.37
CA LYS A 322 -11.22 -2.66 -16.79
C LYS A 322 -12.50 -3.48 -17.05
N VAL A 323 -13.63 -2.97 -16.56
CA VAL A 323 -14.93 -3.64 -16.63
C VAL A 323 -15.44 -3.73 -18.08
N ASP A 324 -15.36 -2.64 -18.84
CA ASP A 324 -15.98 -2.50 -20.15
C ASP A 324 -15.08 -2.90 -21.32
N THR A 325 -13.76 -2.79 -21.18
CA THR A 325 -12.79 -2.98 -22.27
C THR A 325 -11.70 -4.02 -21.96
N GLY A 326 -11.80 -4.71 -20.83
CA GLY A 326 -10.84 -5.72 -20.37
C GLY A 326 -11.54 -6.92 -19.75
N ILE A 327 -10.75 -7.81 -19.16
CA ILE A 327 -11.26 -8.92 -18.36
C ILE A 327 -11.27 -8.51 -16.89
N ASN A 328 -12.48 -8.33 -16.33
CA ASN A 328 -12.64 -8.16 -14.90
C ASN A 328 -12.44 -9.52 -14.21
N HIS A 329 -11.20 -9.85 -13.88
CA HIS A 329 -10.83 -11.13 -13.27
C HIS A 329 -11.56 -11.41 -11.93
N LYS A 330 -11.99 -10.35 -11.21
CA LYS A 330 -12.79 -10.49 -9.99
C LYS A 330 -14.20 -11.00 -10.33
N HIS A 331 -14.86 -10.37 -11.29
CA HIS A 331 -16.20 -10.76 -11.73
C HIS A 331 -16.24 -12.21 -12.23
N TYR A 332 -15.24 -12.60 -13.03
CA TYR A 332 -15.13 -13.96 -13.55
C TYR A 332 -14.56 -14.97 -12.53
N GLY A 333 -14.15 -14.53 -11.34
CA GLY A 333 -13.61 -15.41 -10.31
C GLY A 333 -12.34 -16.17 -10.74
N VAL A 334 -11.52 -15.58 -11.61
CA VAL A 334 -10.35 -16.25 -12.22
C VAL A 334 -9.41 -16.82 -11.17
N THR A 335 -9.06 -16.01 -10.16
CA THR A 335 -8.17 -16.42 -9.07
C THR A 335 -8.78 -17.59 -8.28
N SER A 336 -10.05 -17.50 -7.93
CA SER A 336 -10.76 -18.54 -7.17
C SER A 336 -10.86 -19.84 -7.94
N PHE A 337 -11.10 -19.75 -9.25
CA PHE A 337 -11.13 -20.93 -10.12
C PHE A 337 -9.76 -21.61 -10.19
N GLY A 338 -8.67 -20.83 -10.28
CA GLY A 338 -7.31 -21.36 -10.21
C GLY A 338 -7.04 -22.09 -8.91
N VAL A 339 -7.35 -21.47 -7.75
CA VAL A 339 -7.23 -22.09 -6.43
C VAL A 339 -8.08 -23.33 -6.31
N PHE A 340 -9.29 -23.32 -6.87
CA PHE A 340 -10.18 -24.48 -6.90
C PHE A 340 -9.59 -25.65 -7.70
N GLN A 341 -8.93 -25.39 -8.84
CA GLN A 341 -8.22 -26.44 -9.57
C GLN A 341 -7.08 -27.06 -8.75
N TYR A 342 -6.34 -26.26 -7.99
CA TYR A 342 -5.34 -26.79 -7.05
C TYR A 342 -5.99 -27.62 -5.94
N LEU A 343 -7.13 -27.18 -5.38
CA LEU A 343 -7.90 -27.98 -4.42
C LEU A 343 -8.25 -29.35 -5.00
N LEU A 344 -8.81 -29.41 -6.19
CA LEU A 344 -9.17 -30.70 -6.83
C LEU A 344 -7.96 -31.62 -6.99
N ARG A 345 -6.78 -31.06 -7.36
CA ARG A 345 -5.54 -31.84 -7.44
C ARG A 345 -5.04 -32.27 -6.08
N THR A 346 -5.18 -31.45 -5.05
CA THR A 346 -4.83 -31.81 -3.67
C THR A 346 -5.71 -32.94 -3.16
N LEU A 347 -7.02 -32.87 -3.36
CA LEU A 347 -7.94 -33.94 -3.01
C LEU A 347 -7.61 -35.26 -3.74
N GLN A 348 -7.29 -35.18 -5.02
CA GLN A 348 -6.82 -36.35 -5.79
C GLN A 348 -5.54 -36.96 -5.20
N TYR A 349 -4.57 -36.11 -4.79
CA TYR A 349 -3.34 -36.57 -4.15
C TYR A 349 -3.62 -37.23 -2.79
N LEU A 350 -4.56 -36.70 -2.02
CA LEU A 350 -5.02 -37.25 -0.75
C LEU A 350 -5.93 -38.50 -0.93
N LYS A 351 -6.25 -38.87 -2.16
CA LYS A 351 -7.17 -39.96 -2.54
C LYS A 351 -8.61 -39.73 -2.04
N ILE A 352 -9.02 -38.49 -1.95
CA ILE A 352 -10.37 -38.06 -1.59
C ILE A 352 -11.14 -37.79 -2.88
N ASN A 353 -12.27 -38.49 -3.09
CA ASN A 353 -13.20 -38.20 -4.16
C ASN A 353 -14.28 -37.23 -3.65
N PRO A 354 -14.26 -35.96 -4.05
CA PRO A 354 -15.17 -34.96 -3.51
C PRO A 354 -16.65 -35.22 -3.82
N ALA A 355 -16.96 -36.08 -4.79
CA ALA A 355 -18.33 -36.43 -5.15
C ALA A 355 -18.94 -37.48 -4.19
N HIS A 356 -18.15 -38.20 -3.40
CA HIS A 356 -18.60 -39.34 -2.61
C HIS A 356 -18.04 -39.41 -1.20
N ASP A 357 -16.83 -38.87 -0.97
CA ASP A 357 -16.14 -39.00 0.30
C ASP A 357 -16.44 -37.81 1.23
N ASP A 358 -16.41 -38.08 2.53
CA ASP A 358 -16.46 -37.07 3.55
C ASP A 358 -15.08 -36.42 3.72
N PHE A 359 -15.03 -35.11 3.74
CA PHE A 359 -13.80 -34.35 4.03
C PHE A 359 -14.10 -32.97 4.60
N SER A 360 -13.10 -32.37 5.21
CA SER A 360 -13.21 -31.08 5.88
C SER A 360 -12.23 -30.08 5.31
N ILE A 361 -12.67 -28.82 5.25
CA ILE A 361 -11.83 -27.70 4.84
C ILE A 361 -11.94 -26.53 5.82
N LYS A 362 -10.92 -25.72 5.84
CA LYS A 362 -10.92 -24.40 6.48
C LYS A 362 -10.44 -23.33 5.53
N LEU A 363 -10.96 -22.11 5.69
CA LEU A 363 -10.74 -20.97 4.81
C LEU A 363 -10.19 -19.77 5.58
N SER A 364 -9.23 -19.06 5.01
CA SER A 364 -9.00 -17.66 5.35
C SER A 364 -9.61 -16.76 4.27
N GLY A 365 -10.23 -15.64 4.68
CA GLY A 365 -11.01 -14.75 3.83
C GLY A 365 -12.52 -15.05 3.91
N GLY A 366 -13.31 -14.00 3.82
CA GLY A 366 -14.74 -14.02 4.03
C GLY A 366 -15.60 -14.02 2.76
N PRO A 367 -16.90 -14.19 2.92
CA PRO A 367 -17.85 -14.31 1.81
C PRO A 367 -17.97 -13.06 0.95
N TYR A 368 -17.68 -11.86 1.49
CA TYR A 368 -17.67 -10.61 0.71
C TYR A 368 -16.40 -10.46 -0.13
N GLY A 369 -15.31 -11.16 0.25
CA GLY A 369 -14.05 -11.11 -0.48
C GLY A 369 -14.13 -11.73 -1.86
N ASP A 370 -13.35 -11.19 -2.80
CA ASP A 370 -13.28 -11.66 -4.18
C ASP A 370 -12.94 -13.16 -4.26
N VAL A 371 -11.78 -13.54 -3.70
CA VAL A 371 -11.29 -14.93 -3.81
C VAL A 371 -12.11 -15.88 -2.94
N ALA A 372 -12.34 -15.53 -1.68
CA ALA A 372 -13.05 -16.39 -0.74
C ALA A 372 -14.54 -16.52 -1.10
N GLY A 373 -15.21 -15.43 -1.48
CA GLY A 373 -16.61 -15.47 -1.90
C GLY A 373 -16.84 -16.36 -3.11
N ASN A 374 -16.03 -16.19 -4.17
CA ASN A 374 -16.10 -17.06 -5.34
C ASN A 374 -15.69 -18.52 -5.02
N MET A 375 -14.73 -18.73 -4.09
CA MET A 375 -14.40 -20.07 -3.61
C MET A 375 -15.60 -20.72 -2.90
N ILE A 376 -16.28 -20.01 -2.03
CA ILE A 376 -17.52 -20.50 -1.35
C ILE A 376 -18.59 -20.89 -2.38
N LYS A 377 -18.77 -20.08 -3.45
CA LYS A 377 -19.68 -20.46 -4.56
C LYS A 377 -19.29 -21.79 -5.22
N LEU A 378 -18.00 -21.97 -5.53
CA LEU A 378 -17.50 -23.19 -6.17
C LEU A 378 -17.65 -24.41 -5.27
N LEU A 379 -17.36 -24.27 -3.97
CA LEU A 379 -17.52 -25.33 -2.97
C LEU A 379 -18.99 -25.70 -2.73
N ASN A 380 -19.88 -24.73 -2.80
CA ASN A 380 -21.30 -24.89 -2.57
C ASN A 380 -22.11 -25.07 -3.86
N ALA A 381 -21.43 -25.36 -4.99
CA ALA A 381 -22.10 -25.59 -6.25
C ALA A 381 -23.10 -26.75 -6.16
N GLU A 382 -24.32 -26.52 -6.64
CA GLU A 382 -25.39 -27.52 -6.64
C GLU A 382 -25.23 -28.49 -7.84
N ASP A 383 -25.74 -29.72 -7.65
CA ASP A 383 -25.69 -30.79 -8.65
C ASP A 383 -26.88 -30.76 -9.63
N GLY A 384 -27.78 -29.80 -9.48
CA GLY A 384 -28.99 -29.68 -10.27
C GLY A 384 -30.22 -30.49 -9.75
N THR A 385 -30.05 -31.29 -8.69
CA THR A 385 -31.10 -32.04 -8.02
C THR A 385 -31.48 -31.45 -6.66
N GLY A 386 -30.90 -30.33 -6.28
CA GLY A 386 -31.05 -29.67 -4.99
C GLY A 386 -30.03 -30.12 -3.93
N GLY A 387 -29.11 -31.00 -4.31
CA GLY A 387 -27.90 -31.38 -3.55
C GLY A 387 -26.67 -30.57 -3.95
N TYR A 388 -25.58 -30.83 -3.25
CA TYR A 388 -24.26 -30.24 -3.59
C TYR A 388 -23.44 -31.21 -4.41
N ARG A 389 -22.61 -30.69 -5.33
CA ARG A 389 -21.62 -31.50 -6.08
C ARG A 389 -20.58 -32.16 -5.16
N MET A 390 -20.39 -31.60 -3.96
CA MET A 390 -19.50 -32.13 -2.91
C MET A 390 -20.35 -32.39 -1.66
N PRO A 391 -21.12 -33.48 -1.61
CA PRO A 391 -22.09 -33.69 -0.52
C PRO A 391 -21.43 -33.92 0.84
N GLY A 392 -20.29 -34.60 0.88
CA GLY A 392 -19.53 -34.89 2.11
C GLY A 392 -18.62 -33.75 2.59
N LEU A 393 -18.60 -32.61 1.89
CA LEU A 393 -17.78 -31.46 2.29
C LEU A 393 -18.32 -30.80 3.57
N ARG A 394 -17.46 -30.64 4.57
CA ARG A 394 -17.66 -29.81 5.76
C ARG A 394 -16.70 -28.62 5.73
N ILE A 395 -17.21 -27.40 5.74
CA ILE A 395 -16.42 -26.18 5.96
C ILE A 395 -16.41 -25.96 7.47
N VAL A 396 -15.29 -26.27 8.14
CA VAL A 396 -15.24 -26.28 9.61
C VAL A 396 -14.79 -24.95 10.22
N ALA A 397 -13.97 -24.17 9.49
CA ALA A 397 -13.52 -22.87 9.97
C ALA A 397 -13.43 -21.85 8.84
N VAL A 398 -13.87 -20.62 9.12
CA VAL A 398 -13.72 -19.45 8.25
C VAL A 398 -13.28 -18.27 9.10
N THR A 399 -12.24 -17.54 8.63
CA THR A 399 -11.77 -16.32 9.30
C THR A 399 -11.74 -15.18 8.29
N ASP A 400 -12.37 -14.07 8.64
CA ASP A 400 -12.41 -12.81 7.90
C ASP A 400 -12.00 -11.65 8.82
N GLY A 401 -11.76 -10.46 8.28
CA GLY A 401 -11.41 -9.29 9.08
C GLY A 401 -12.40 -9.00 10.24
N PRO A 402 -13.71 -8.96 9.99
CA PRO A 402 -14.71 -8.65 11.02
C PRO A 402 -15.10 -9.82 11.93
N ALA A 403 -14.88 -11.10 11.55
CA ALA A 403 -15.31 -12.24 12.35
C ALA A 403 -14.50 -13.52 12.08
N ALA A 404 -14.58 -14.48 13.01
CA ALA A 404 -14.14 -15.85 12.82
C ALA A 404 -15.22 -16.82 13.29
N ILE A 405 -15.41 -17.90 12.53
CA ILE A 405 -16.37 -18.98 12.83
C ILE A 405 -15.61 -20.31 12.84
N PHE A 406 -15.91 -21.13 13.83
CA PHE A 406 -15.55 -22.53 13.89
C PHE A 406 -16.79 -23.35 14.18
N ASP A 407 -17.03 -24.40 13.42
CA ASP A 407 -18.07 -25.40 13.69
C ASP A 407 -17.58 -26.80 13.31
N PRO A 408 -17.33 -27.68 14.27
CA PRO A 408 -16.83 -29.03 13.99
C PRO A 408 -17.81 -29.91 13.21
N ALA A 409 -19.12 -29.59 13.26
CA ALA A 409 -20.14 -30.28 12.45
C ALA A 409 -20.19 -29.78 11.00
N GLY A 410 -19.53 -28.65 10.73
CA GLY A 410 -19.57 -27.95 9.46
C GLY A 410 -20.51 -26.73 9.51
N ILE A 411 -19.97 -25.58 9.12
CA ILE A 411 -20.69 -24.30 9.02
C ILE A 411 -21.83 -24.43 8.00
N ASP A 412 -22.99 -23.89 8.31
CA ASP A 412 -24.15 -23.92 7.41
C ASP A 412 -23.80 -23.33 6.03
N ARG A 413 -23.76 -24.20 5.03
CA ARG A 413 -23.33 -23.87 3.66
C ARG A 413 -24.31 -22.95 2.95
N ARG A 414 -25.63 -23.04 3.27
CA ARG A 414 -26.64 -22.15 2.68
C ARG A 414 -26.50 -20.75 3.23
N GLU A 415 -26.28 -20.64 4.54
CA GLU A 415 -26.05 -19.34 5.17
C GLU A 415 -24.75 -18.68 4.69
N LEU A 416 -23.65 -19.43 4.54
CA LEU A 416 -22.44 -18.91 3.90
C LEU A 416 -22.69 -18.43 2.47
N SER A 417 -23.46 -19.20 1.68
CA SER A 417 -23.77 -18.81 0.29
C SER A 417 -24.64 -17.55 0.21
N ARG A 418 -25.54 -17.33 1.18
CA ARG A 418 -26.34 -16.11 1.28
C ARG A 418 -25.49 -14.85 1.43
N LEU A 419 -24.36 -14.95 2.11
CA LEU A 419 -23.48 -13.81 2.37
C LEU A 419 -22.57 -13.47 1.18
N VAL A 420 -22.38 -14.38 0.24
CA VAL A 420 -21.41 -14.21 -0.84
C VAL A 420 -21.68 -12.94 -1.65
N HIS A 421 -20.70 -12.04 -1.72
CA HIS A 421 -20.72 -10.71 -2.36
C HIS A 421 -21.83 -9.77 -1.87
N SER A 422 -22.52 -10.10 -0.77
CA SER A 422 -23.58 -9.28 -0.19
C SER A 422 -23.23 -8.74 1.20
N ALA A 423 -22.51 -9.52 2.01
CA ALA A 423 -22.15 -9.15 3.38
C ALA A 423 -20.86 -9.85 3.86
N ASN A 424 -20.24 -9.28 4.89
CA ASN A 424 -19.09 -9.89 5.57
C ASN A 424 -19.53 -11.04 6.50
N LEU A 425 -18.55 -11.77 7.00
CA LEU A 425 -18.76 -12.93 7.86
C LEU A 425 -19.50 -12.58 9.18
N ASP A 426 -19.34 -11.36 9.70
CA ASP A 426 -20.05 -10.87 10.89
C ASP A 426 -21.60 -10.81 10.73
N SER A 427 -22.09 -10.91 9.51
CA SER A 427 -23.53 -10.99 9.18
C SER A 427 -24.06 -12.44 9.14
N PHE A 428 -23.22 -13.44 9.44
CA PHE A 428 -23.67 -14.83 9.59
C PHE A 428 -24.59 -14.96 10.81
N ASP A 429 -25.68 -15.71 10.67
CA ASP A 429 -26.62 -15.96 11.78
C ASP A 429 -26.03 -16.99 12.76
N PRO A 430 -25.64 -16.60 13.99
CA PRO A 430 -25.10 -17.53 14.97
C PRO A 430 -26.06 -18.67 15.36
N ALA A 431 -27.36 -18.54 15.13
CA ALA A 431 -28.31 -19.60 15.36
C ALA A 431 -28.12 -20.80 14.40
N LYS A 432 -27.33 -20.65 13.35
CA LYS A 432 -26.98 -21.70 12.39
C LYS A 432 -25.74 -22.50 12.79
N LEU A 433 -25.08 -22.17 13.91
CA LEU A 433 -24.05 -23.01 14.49
C LEU A 433 -24.65 -24.29 15.03
N GLY A 434 -24.16 -25.46 14.62
CA GLY A 434 -24.77 -26.75 14.91
C GLY A 434 -23.92 -27.69 15.79
N GLY A 435 -22.62 -27.59 15.72
CA GLY A 435 -21.71 -28.50 16.44
C GLY A 435 -21.50 -28.11 17.90
N GLU A 436 -21.39 -29.11 18.78
CA GLU A 436 -20.94 -28.86 20.16
C GLU A 436 -19.51 -28.27 20.14
N GLY A 437 -19.31 -27.17 20.87
CA GLY A 437 -18.06 -26.41 20.85
C GLY A 437 -17.92 -25.45 19.66
N ALA A 438 -18.93 -25.34 18.78
CA ALA A 438 -18.93 -24.33 17.73
C ALA A 438 -18.95 -22.92 18.32
N PHE A 439 -18.26 -21.99 17.65
CA PHE A 439 -18.28 -20.59 18.06
C PHE A 439 -18.20 -19.64 16.86
N MET A 440 -18.67 -18.42 17.11
CA MET A 440 -18.46 -17.26 16.28
C MET A 440 -17.99 -16.09 17.16
N ILE A 441 -16.89 -15.45 16.77
CA ILE A 441 -16.36 -14.27 17.47
C ILE A 441 -16.32 -13.08 16.51
N PHE A 442 -16.61 -11.89 17.06
CA PHE A 442 -16.73 -10.67 16.28
C PHE A 442 -15.58 -9.72 16.62
N ASN A 443 -14.93 -9.19 15.61
CA ASN A 443 -13.87 -8.18 15.76
C ASN A 443 -14.48 -6.77 15.89
N GLN A 444 -15.35 -6.60 16.88
CA GLN A 444 -16.04 -5.35 17.19
C GLN A 444 -16.05 -5.17 18.71
N PRO A 445 -14.98 -4.63 19.30
CA PRO A 445 -14.90 -4.44 20.75
C PRO A 445 -15.93 -3.44 21.24
N ASP A 446 -16.44 -3.67 22.44
CA ASP A 446 -17.23 -2.70 23.20
C ASP A 446 -16.35 -1.60 23.82
N GLY A 447 -17.00 -0.68 24.59
CA GLY A 447 -16.28 0.42 25.27
C GLY A 447 -15.26 -0.04 26.32
N ASP A 448 -15.37 -1.29 26.80
CA ASP A 448 -14.45 -1.92 27.75
C ASP A 448 -13.41 -2.84 27.08
N SER A 449 -13.25 -2.74 25.76
CA SER A 449 -12.36 -3.57 24.94
C SER A 449 -12.65 -5.08 25.05
N ARG A 450 -13.93 -5.45 25.23
CA ARG A 450 -14.40 -6.81 25.23
C ARG A 450 -15.05 -7.13 23.89
N TYR A 451 -14.96 -8.38 23.46
CA TYR A 451 -15.39 -8.82 22.13
C TYR A 451 -16.60 -9.75 22.22
N PRO A 452 -17.64 -9.53 21.39
CA PRO A 452 -18.81 -10.41 21.37
C PRO A 452 -18.43 -11.80 20.86
N MET A 453 -19.03 -12.82 21.49
CA MET A 453 -18.91 -14.22 21.11
C MET A 453 -20.27 -14.89 21.20
N ALA A 454 -20.57 -15.73 20.22
CA ALA A 454 -21.65 -16.71 20.26
C ALA A 454 -21.03 -18.12 20.25
N SER A 455 -21.52 -19.05 21.06
CA SER A 455 -20.99 -20.43 21.12
C SER A 455 -22.09 -21.44 21.40
N VAL A 456 -21.90 -22.69 20.98
CA VAL A 456 -22.79 -23.80 21.27
C VAL A 456 -22.21 -24.61 22.41
N CYS A 457 -22.98 -24.76 23.50
CA CYS A 457 -22.60 -25.54 24.66
C CYS A 457 -23.80 -26.24 25.25
N GLY A 458 -23.76 -27.57 25.37
CA GLY A 458 -24.87 -28.43 25.77
C GLY A 458 -26.03 -28.34 24.79
N GLY A 459 -25.74 -28.24 23.50
CA GLY A 459 -26.73 -28.11 22.42
C GLY A 459 -27.50 -26.78 22.41
N LYS A 460 -27.04 -25.77 23.18
CA LYS A 460 -27.73 -24.46 23.26
C LYS A 460 -26.76 -23.33 22.86
N LEU A 461 -27.25 -22.38 22.07
CA LEU A 461 -26.54 -21.16 21.73
C LEU A 461 -26.42 -20.27 22.98
N ARG A 462 -25.21 -19.88 23.28
CA ARG A 462 -24.84 -18.92 24.34
C ARG A 462 -24.18 -17.71 23.75
N ARG A 463 -24.41 -16.53 24.36
CA ARG A 463 -23.73 -15.29 24.00
C ARG A 463 -22.94 -14.80 25.20
N ALA A 464 -21.72 -14.33 24.96
CA ALA A 464 -20.80 -13.82 25.98
C ALA A 464 -19.94 -12.69 25.43
N MET A 465 -19.33 -11.94 26.33
CA MET A 465 -18.27 -11.00 26.02
C MET A 465 -16.94 -11.57 26.52
N ILE A 466 -15.97 -11.69 25.64
CA ILE A 466 -14.63 -12.24 25.97
C ILE A 466 -13.59 -11.13 26.06
N ALA A 467 -12.54 -11.36 26.83
CA ALA A 467 -11.42 -10.44 26.96
C ALA A 467 -10.59 -10.37 25.65
N ARG A 468 -9.85 -9.28 25.46
CA ARG A 468 -9.02 -9.06 24.27
C ARG A 468 -8.03 -10.21 24.02
N ASP A 469 -7.37 -10.70 25.06
CA ASP A 469 -6.37 -11.77 24.93
C ASP A 469 -7.01 -13.10 24.48
N ASP A 470 -8.20 -13.42 24.98
CA ASP A 470 -8.97 -14.58 24.54
C ASP A 470 -9.43 -14.43 23.09
N PHE A 471 -9.95 -13.24 22.74
CA PHE A 471 -10.31 -12.93 21.36
C PHE A 471 -9.11 -13.10 20.43
N MET A 472 -7.97 -12.47 20.71
CA MET A 472 -6.78 -12.53 19.86
C MET A 472 -6.30 -13.97 19.67
N ARG A 473 -6.27 -14.74 20.77
CA ARG A 473 -5.89 -16.15 20.73
C ARG A 473 -6.85 -16.97 19.86
N MET A 474 -8.14 -16.85 20.05
CA MET A 474 -9.14 -17.60 19.29
C MET A 474 -9.19 -17.18 17.83
N PHE A 475 -9.10 -15.88 17.54
CA PHE A 475 -9.15 -15.35 16.20
C PHE A 475 -7.94 -15.79 15.36
N GLN A 476 -6.74 -15.68 15.91
CA GLN A 476 -5.51 -16.11 15.25
C GLN A 476 -5.40 -17.62 15.14
N ALA A 477 -5.84 -18.36 16.16
CA ALA A 477 -5.78 -19.82 16.17
C ALA A 477 -6.91 -20.48 15.38
N ASN A 478 -7.87 -19.72 14.83
CA ASN A 478 -8.98 -20.30 14.09
C ASN A 478 -8.52 -21.11 12.86
N ILE A 479 -7.42 -20.71 12.23
CA ILE A 479 -6.80 -21.48 11.14
C ILE A 479 -6.03 -22.72 11.62
N CYS A 480 -5.80 -22.88 12.92
CA CYS A 480 -5.11 -24.03 13.50
C CYS A 480 -6.03 -25.23 13.81
N HIS A 481 -7.38 -25.05 13.70
CA HIS A 481 -8.30 -26.17 13.84
C HIS A 481 -8.01 -27.26 12.82
N GLU A 482 -8.21 -28.51 13.21
CA GLU A 482 -7.97 -29.67 12.31
C GLU A 482 -8.95 -29.64 11.14
N ALA A 483 -8.42 -29.87 9.94
CA ALA A 483 -9.16 -30.07 8.71
C ALA A 483 -8.25 -30.77 7.70
N ASP A 484 -8.83 -31.51 6.76
CA ASP A 484 -8.09 -32.22 5.73
C ASP A 484 -7.35 -31.25 4.80
N VAL A 485 -7.93 -30.08 4.52
CA VAL A 485 -7.34 -29.06 3.64
C VAL A 485 -7.54 -27.65 4.19
N PHE A 486 -6.49 -26.84 4.14
CA PHE A 486 -6.56 -25.39 4.34
C PHE A 486 -6.50 -24.65 2.99
N ILE A 487 -7.43 -23.76 2.76
CA ILE A 487 -7.51 -22.95 1.53
C ILE A 487 -7.27 -21.47 1.90
N PRO A 488 -6.10 -20.91 1.61
CA PRO A 488 -5.82 -19.50 1.83
C PRO A 488 -6.48 -18.65 0.73
N CYS A 489 -7.57 -17.96 1.05
CA CYS A 489 -8.30 -17.08 0.16
C CYS A 489 -8.39 -15.63 0.67
N GLY A 490 -7.86 -15.37 1.87
CA GLY A 490 -7.80 -14.04 2.45
C GLY A 490 -6.52 -13.33 2.10
N GLY A 491 -6.62 -12.00 1.88
CA GLY A 491 -5.49 -11.11 2.05
C GLY A 491 -5.05 -11.07 3.52
N ARG A 492 -4.25 -10.11 3.91
CA ARG A 492 -3.71 -9.93 5.28
C ARG A 492 -4.75 -9.98 6.36
#